data_10337d30b25f92ce4fdb857f1c9e7cd2
#
_entry.id   10337d30b25f92ce4fdb857f1c9e7cd2
#
_cell.length_a   1.000
_cell.length_b   1.000
_cell.length_c   1.000
_cell.angle_alpha   90.00
_cell.angle_beta   90.00
_cell.angle_gamma   90.00
#
_symmetry.space_group_name_H-M   'P 1'
#
loop_
_entity.id
_entity.type
_entity.pdbx_description
1 polymer ?
#
loop_
_entity_poly.entity_id
_entity_poly.type
_entity_poly.pdbx_seq_one_letter_code
_entity_poly.pdbx_strand_id
1 'polypeptide(L)'
;GTVIRSWLLALVAEFLAQDAALEGIAPVVADSGEGRWTAKEAIDLGVPAPVISAALMARFASQGRDDFAAKLLAKMRQSFGGHAVTPAGTPPP
;
A
#
# COMPACT_ATOMS: atom_id res chain seq x y z
N GLY A 1 3.96 -23.69 4.94
CA GLY A 1 3.25 -24.91 5.25
C GLY A 1 2.05 -24.71 6.15
N THR A 2 1.39 -25.81 6.46
CA THR A 2 0.16 -25.84 7.26
C THR A 2 0.38 -25.29 8.67
N VAL A 3 1.54 -25.58 9.28
CA VAL A 3 1.87 -25.15 10.64
C VAL A 3 1.98 -23.63 10.72
N ILE A 4 2.67 -23.03 9.78
CA ILE A 4 2.84 -21.57 9.71
C ILE A 4 1.48 -20.89 9.49
N ARG A 5 0.66 -21.46 8.61
CA ARG A 5 -0.68 -20.92 8.32
C ARG A 5 -1.57 -20.97 9.56
N SER A 6 -1.57 -22.07 10.29
CA SER A 6 -2.33 -22.20 11.53
C SER A 6 -1.87 -21.22 12.60
N TRP A 7 -0.56 -21.03 12.71
CA TRP A 7 0.00 -20.10 13.67
C TRP A 7 -0.42 -18.65 13.37
N LEU A 8 -0.34 -18.22 12.12
CA LEU A 8 -0.74 -16.87 11.73
C LEU A 8 -2.24 -16.65 11.97
N LEU A 9 -3.08 -17.62 11.64
CA LEU A 9 -4.53 -17.52 11.90
C LEU A 9 -4.82 -17.46 13.39
N ALA A 10 -4.10 -18.23 14.19
CA ALA A 10 -4.25 -18.19 15.64
C ALA A 10 -3.89 -16.82 16.21
N LEU A 11 -2.81 -16.19 15.72
CA LEU A 11 -2.45 -14.85 16.11
C LEU A 11 -3.53 -13.82 15.75
N VAL A 12 -4.08 -13.92 14.55
CA VAL A 12 -5.16 -13.02 14.10
C VAL A 12 -6.38 -13.17 15.00
N ALA A 13 -6.79 -14.41 15.29
CA ALA A 13 -7.93 -14.67 16.16
C ALA A 13 -7.70 -14.10 17.56
N GLU A 14 -6.48 -14.22 18.08
CA GLU A 14 -6.14 -13.74 19.41
C GLU A 14 -6.23 -12.21 19.50
N PHE A 15 -5.56 -11.48 18.61
CA PHE A 15 -5.56 -10.02 18.72
C PHE A 15 -6.92 -9.40 18.33
N LEU A 16 -7.68 -10.02 17.42
CA LEU A 16 -9.04 -9.54 17.11
C LEU A 16 -10.03 -9.79 18.24
N ALA A 17 -9.79 -10.82 19.06
CA ALA A 17 -10.60 -11.04 20.26
C ALA A 17 -10.39 -9.94 21.29
N GLN A 18 -9.21 -9.35 21.33
CA GLN A 18 -8.87 -8.26 22.26
C GLN A 18 -9.31 -6.89 21.75
N ASP A 19 -9.21 -6.66 20.44
CA ASP A 19 -9.54 -5.38 19.82
C ASP A 19 -10.06 -5.63 18.40
N ALA A 20 -11.36 -5.89 18.27
CA ALA A 20 -11.99 -6.30 17.02
C ALA A 20 -11.87 -5.25 15.92
N ALA A 21 -11.84 -3.96 16.28
CA ALA A 21 -11.74 -2.86 15.32
C ALA A 21 -10.29 -2.38 15.11
N LEU A 22 -9.34 -2.94 15.87
CA LEU A 22 -7.94 -2.53 15.85
C LEU A 22 -7.76 -1.03 16.05
N GLU A 23 -8.54 -0.47 16.98
CA GLU A 23 -8.59 0.97 17.21
C GLU A 23 -7.28 1.56 17.70
N GLY A 24 -6.49 0.75 18.42
CA GLY A 24 -5.20 1.18 18.93
C GLY A 24 -4.08 1.15 17.88
N ILE A 25 -4.37 0.76 16.65
CA ILE A 25 -3.37 0.57 15.61
C ILE A 25 -3.58 1.58 14.49
N ALA A 26 -2.53 2.32 14.14
CA ALA A 26 -2.56 3.20 12.98
C ALA A 26 -2.49 2.37 11.70
N PRO A 27 -3.20 2.77 10.62
CA PRO A 27 -3.22 2.03 9.35
C PRO A 27 -1.95 2.29 8.51
N VAL A 28 -0.79 2.07 9.12
CA VAL A 28 0.52 2.33 8.52
C VAL A 28 1.35 1.07 8.63
N VAL A 29 1.94 0.64 7.52
CA VAL A 29 2.81 -0.53 7.48
C VAL A 29 4.20 -0.10 7.09
N ALA A 30 5.18 -0.44 7.93
CA ALA A 30 6.57 -0.09 7.68
C ALA A 30 7.14 -0.91 6.54
N ASP A 31 8.07 -0.29 5.79
CA ASP A 31 8.88 -0.96 4.78
C ASP A 31 10.27 -1.19 5.38
N SER A 32 10.56 -2.44 5.73
CA SER A 32 11.85 -2.80 6.33
C SER A 32 12.96 -2.98 5.29
N GLY A 33 12.62 -2.99 4.01
CA GLY A 33 13.59 -3.00 2.91
C GLY A 33 13.67 -4.30 2.12
N GLU A 34 13.31 -5.43 2.72
CA GLU A 34 13.44 -6.74 2.04
C GLU A 34 12.55 -6.84 0.80
N GLY A 35 11.30 -6.37 0.89
CA GLY A 35 10.39 -6.34 -0.26
C GLY A 35 10.88 -5.42 -1.35
N ARG A 36 11.41 -4.27 -0.97
CA ARG A 36 12.00 -3.30 -1.91
C ARG A 36 13.19 -3.89 -2.66
N TRP A 37 14.10 -4.51 -1.94
CA TRP A 37 15.28 -5.12 -2.55
C TRP A 37 14.90 -6.24 -3.51
N THR A 38 13.94 -7.07 -3.12
CA THR A 38 13.44 -8.16 -3.96
C THR A 38 12.80 -7.62 -5.24
N ALA A 39 11.97 -6.58 -5.13
CA ALA A 39 11.33 -5.97 -6.29
C ALA A 39 12.37 -5.35 -7.24
N LYS A 40 13.38 -4.68 -6.71
CA LYS A 40 14.47 -4.11 -7.52
C LYS A 40 15.22 -5.20 -8.26
N GLU A 41 15.56 -6.29 -7.58
CA GLU A 41 16.26 -7.40 -8.17
C GLU A 41 15.44 -8.06 -9.29
N ALA A 42 14.14 -8.21 -9.07
CA ALA A 42 13.24 -8.75 -10.09
C ALA A 42 13.23 -7.86 -11.34
N ILE A 43 13.21 -6.55 -11.16
CA ILE A 43 13.26 -5.61 -12.29
C ILE A 43 14.57 -5.75 -13.05
N ASP A 44 15.70 -5.79 -12.34
CA ASP A 44 17.02 -5.90 -12.96
C ASP A 44 17.20 -7.21 -13.72
N LEU A 45 16.62 -8.30 -13.22
CA LEU A 45 16.69 -9.62 -13.86
C LEU A 45 15.60 -9.84 -14.91
N GLY A 46 14.64 -8.94 -15.03
CA GLY A 46 13.50 -9.10 -15.93
C GLY A 46 12.54 -10.20 -15.50
N VAL A 47 12.41 -10.45 -14.21
CA VAL A 47 11.56 -11.50 -13.64
C VAL A 47 10.26 -10.89 -13.12
N PRO A 48 9.08 -11.44 -13.48
CA PRO A 48 7.82 -10.93 -12.95
C PRO A 48 7.70 -11.18 -11.44
N ALA A 49 7.37 -10.16 -10.68
CA ALA A 49 7.14 -10.25 -9.24
C ALA A 49 5.94 -9.37 -8.86
N PRO A 50 4.72 -9.65 -9.38
CA PRO A 50 3.59 -8.75 -9.20
C PRO A 50 3.08 -8.71 -7.76
N VAL A 51 3.08 -9.82 -7.05
CA VAL A 51 2.54 -9.87 -5.68
C VAL A 51 3.45 -9.12 -4.71
N ILE A 52 4.74 -9.35 -4.76
CA ILE A 52 5.72 -8.64 -3.91
C ILE A 52 5.70 -7.15 -4.21
N SER A 53 5.66 -6.79 -5.48
CA SER A 53 5.62 -5.39 -5.91
C SER A 53 4.33 -4.70 -5.44
N ALA A 54 3.18 -5.36 -5.56
CA ALA A 54 1.90 -4.83 -5.09
C ALA A 54 1.91 -4.65 -3.57
N ALA A 55 2.47 -5.59 -2.82
CA ALA A 55 2.59 -5.48 -1.37
C ALA A 55 3.46 -4.29 -0.96
N LEU A 56 4.57 -4.07 -1.67
CA LEU A 56 5.44 -2.92 -1.45
C LEU A 56 4.71 -1.60 -1.72
N MET A 57 3.98 -1.52 -2.84
CA MET A 57 3.21 -0.32 -3.19
C MET A 57 2.12 -0.05 -2.15
N ALA A 58 1.47 -1.09 -1.63
CA ALA A 58 0.48 -0.94 -0.57
C ALA A 58 1.09 -0.37 0.71
N ARG A 59 2.33 -0.75 1.04
CA ARG A 59 3.03 -0.16 2.17
C ARG A 59 3.30 1.33 1.97
N PHE A 60 3.73 1.72 0.79
CA PHE A 60 3.94 3.13 0.47
C PHE A 60 2.64 3.93 0.56
N ALA A 61 1.55 3.39 0.03
CA ALA A 61 0.23 4.03 0.11
C ALA A 61 -0.22 4.21 1.57
N SER A 62 0.01 3.20 2.41
CA SER A 62 -0.35 3.29 3.83
C SER A 62 0.41 4.39 4.57
N GLN A 63 1.56 4.81 4.04
CA GLN A 63 2.38 5.88 4.60
C GLN A 63 2.04 7.25 4.02
N GLY A 64 0.96 7.35 3.23
CA GLY A 64 0.50 8.60 2.63
C GLY A 64 1.27 9.03 1.39
N ARG A 65 2.10 8.18 0.83
CA ARG A 65 2.94 8.53 -0.32
C ARG A 65 2.22 8.49 -1.66
N ASP A 66 0.99 8.00 -1.68
CA ASP A 66 0.16 7.98 -2.89
C ASP A 66 -0.48 9.34 -3.19
N ASP A 67 -0.55 10.25 -2.22
CA ASP A 67 -1.11 11.59 -2.43
C ASP A 67 -0.41 12.33 -3.55
N PHE A 68 0.91 12.31 -3.57
CA PHE A 68 1.67 12.97 -4.63
C PHE A 68 1.39 12.35 -6.00
N ALA A 69 1.32 11.02 -6.07
CA ALA A 69 1.01 10.32 -7.32
C ALA A 69 -0.37 10.69 -7.84
N ALA A 70 -1.37 10.76 -6.95
CA ALA A 70 -2.72 11.17 -7.34
C ALA A 70 -2.76 12.61 -7.82
N LYS A 71 -2.04 13.51 -7.15
CA LYS A 71 -1.92 14.91 -7.57
C LYS A 71 -1.26 15.04 -8.94
N LEU A 72 -0.20 14.27 -9.15
CA LEU A 72 0.52 14.27 -10.42
C LEU A 72 -0.40 13.80 -11.57
N LEU A 73 -1.13 12.72 -11.36
CA LEU A 73 -2.07 12.20 -12.36
C LEU A 73 -3.18 13.20 -12.66
N ALA A 74 -3.73 13.85 -11.64
CA ALA A 74 -4.76 14.87 -11.82
C ALA A 74 -4.23 16.03 -12.64
N LYS A 75 -3.00 16.49 -12.38
CA LYS A 75 -2.37 17.57 -13.12
C LYS A 75 -2.09 17.19 -14.57
N MET A 76 -1.64 15.97 -14.80
CA MET A 76 -1.42 15.45 -16.15
C MET A 76 -2.72 15.44 -16.96
N ARG A 77 -3.81 14.97 -16.38
CA ARG A 77 -5.12 14.95 -17.04
C ARG A 77 -5.56 16.37 -17.39
N GLN A 78 -5.36 17.32 -16.48
CA GLN A 78 -5.67 18.72 -16.77
C GLN A 78 -4.86 19.24 -17.96
N SER A 79 -3.58 18.94 -18.02
CA SER A 79 -2.68 19.41 -19.07
C SER A 79 -2.99 18.82 -20.45
N PHE A 80 -3.40 17.53 -20.49
CA PHE A 80 -3.65 16.83 -21.76
C PHE A 80 -5.08 16.96 -22.24
N GLY A 81 -6.06 16.89 -21.35
CA GLY A 81 -7.46 16.77 -21.71
C GLY A 81 -8.33 17.94 -21.33
N GLY A 82 -7.78 18.97 -20.70
CA GLY A 82 -8.56 20.10 -20.22
C GLY A 82 -9.48 19.75 -19.05
N HIS A 83 -9.26 18.62 -18.39
CA HIS A 83 -10.05 18.24 -17.23
C HIS A 83 -9.74 19.12 -16.02
N ALA A 84 -10.77 19.53 -15.31
CA ALA A 84 -10.60 20.35 -14.13
C ALA A 84 -9.95 19.54 -12.99
N VAL A 85 -9.07 20.20 -12.25
CA VAL A 85 -8.46 19.64 -11.05
C VAL A 85 -9.31 20.05 -9.85
N THR A 86 -9.58 19.09 -8.97
CA THR A 86 -10.28 19.38 -7.72
C THR A 86 -9.35 20.14 -6.78
N PRO A 87 -9.75 21.33 -6.31
CA PRO A 87 -8.90 22.10 -5.40
C PRO A 87 -8.65 21.36 -4.09
N ALA A 88 -7.49 21.62 -3.48
CA ALA A 88 -7.15 21.06 -2.17
C ALA A 88 -8.19 21.49 -1.12
N GLY A 89 -8.54 20.57 -0.25
CA GLY A 89 -9.56 20.80 0.78
C GLY A 89 -10.98 20.51 0.35
N THR A 90 -11.23 20.20 -0.92
CA THR A 90 -12.56 19.83 -1.40
C THR A 90 -12.89 18.41 -0.93
N PRO A 91 -14.08 18.19 -0.31
CA PRO A 91 -14.46 16.83 0.08
C PRO A 91 -14.61 15.92 -1.14
N PRO A 92 -14.35 14.59 -1.01
CA PRO A 92 -14.58 13.66 -2.12
C PRO A 92 -16.08 13.59 -2.47
N PRO A 93 -16.38 13.31 -3.74
CA PRO A 93 -17.76 13.23 -4.20
C PRO A 93 -18.54 12.06 -3.63
#